data_3f660623f36e35b4f1fce70ef5fef5ac
#
_entry.id   3f660623f36e35b4f1fce70ef5fef5ac
#
_cell.length_a   1.000
_cell.length_b   1.000
_cell.length_c   1.000
_cell.angle_alpha   90.00
_cell.angle_beta   90.00
_cell.angle_gamma   90.00
#
_symmetry.space_group_name_H-M   'P 1'
#
loop_
_entity.id
_entity.type
_entity.pdbx_description
1 polymer ?
#
loop_
_entity_poly.entity_id
_entity_poly.type
_entity_poly.pdbx_seq_one_letter_code
_entity_poly.pdbx_strand_id
1 'polypeptide(L)'
;MKQTGLMLPYKCQTAGWVIIAIPFILLAVFLLLQLFCTESQFNRLTAEYGWLLISSLYLCVPIGGAVLCFSKEKEEDEMIKSIRLRTIGILAIAELLIFVVLFCYWGLNSAFCFYKPESGSTDDIFFRYLGHFIFCLQFPVYFILFKFLLFINRKQNEE
;
A
#
# COMPACT_ATOMS: atom_id res chain seq x y z
N MET A 1 28.17 -16.14 -15.48
CA MET A 1 28.08 -15.10 -14.44
C MET A 1 26.79 -15.31 -13.65
N LYS A 2 26.88 -15.69 -12.36
CA LYS A 2 25.69 -15.71 -11.48
C LYS A 2 25.27 -14.26 -11.29
N GLN A 3 24.20 -13.85 -11.95
CA GLN A 3 23.52 -12.59 -11.62
C GLN A 3 22.98 -12.76 -10.20
N THR A 4 23.71 -12.28 -9.22
CA THR A 4 23.21 -12.04 -7.86
C THR A 4 22.26 -10.83 -7.96
N GLY A 5 21.06 -11.06 -8.51
CA GLY A 5 20.02 -10.05 -8.52
C GLY A 5 19.65 -9.73 -7.07
N LEU A 6 19.38 -8.47 -6.81
CA LEU A 6 18.99 -7.86 -5.52
C LEU A 6 17.59 -8.35 -5.05
N MET A 7 17.30 -9.65 -5.25
CA MET A 7 16.01 -10.24 -4.94
C MET A 7 16.09 -11.10 -3.68
N LEU A 8 15.13 -10.90 -2.81
CA LEU A 8 14.96 -11.66 -1.58
C LEU A 8 14.54 -13.11 -1.89
N PRO A 9 14.98 -14.10 -1.10
CA PRO A 9 14.57 -15.49 -1.29
C PRO A 9 13.05 -15.67 -1.14
N TYR A 10 12.48 -16.70 -1.78
CA TYR A 10 11.03 -17.00 -1.72
C TYR A 10 10.46 -17.04 -0.29
N LYS A 11 11.24 -17.52 0.69
CA LYS A 11 10.84 -17.56 2.10
C LYS A 11 10.47 -16.18 2.67
N CYS A 12 10.99 -15.10 2.10
CA CYS A 12 10.66 -13.74 2.53
C CYS A 12 9.22 -13.33 2.16
N GLN A 13 8.54 -14.01 1.22
CA GLN A 13 7.13 -13.76 0.95
C GLN A 13 6.26 -14.00 2.18
N THR A 14 6.51 -15.09 2.91
CA THR A 14 5.78 -15.35 4.15
C THR A 14 5.99 -14.25 5.19
N ALA A 15 7.24 -13.77 5.33
CA ALA A 15 7.53 -12.65 6.22
C ALA A 15 6.80 -11.35 5.79
N GLY A 16 6.73 -11.06 4.49
CA GLY A 16 5.97 -9.93 3.95
C GLY A 16 4.49 -9.99 4.32
N TRP A 17 3.85 -11.16 4.16
CA TRP A 17 2.46 -11.36 4.55
C TRP A 17 2.24 -11.21 6.05
N VAL A 18 3.14 -11.72 6.89
CA VAL A 18 3.06 -11.57 8.35
C VAL A 18 3.15 -10.09 8.73
N ILE A 19 4.07 -9.34 8.13
CA ILE A 19 4.20 -7.90 8.41
C ILE A 19 2.92 -7.14 8.02
N ILE A 20 2.32 -7.44 6.86
CA ILE A 20 1.07 -6.81 6.43
C ILE A 20 -0.10 -7.17 7.36
N ALA A 21 -0.12 -8.40 7.91
CA ALA A 21 -1.19 -8.85 8.78
C ALA A 21 -1.22 -8.12 10.15
N ILE A 22 -0.07 -7.63 10.63
CA ILE A 22 0.04 -6.96 11.95
C ILE A 22 -0.99 -5.85 12.14
N PRO A 23 -1.09 -4.81 11.27
CA PRO A 23 -2.05 -3.73 11.46
C PRO A 23 -3.51 -4.20 11.39
N PHE A 24 -3.81 -5.22 10.58
CA PHE A 24 -5.17 -5.77 10.52
C PHE A 24 -5.54 -6.56 11.78
N ILE A 25 -4.58 -7.25 12.40
CA ILE A 25 -4.77 -7.91 13.68
C ILE A 25 -5.00 -6.86 14.77
N LEU A 26 -4.19 -5.79 14.79
CA LEU A 26 -4.39 -4.68 15.73
C LEU A 26 -5.76 -4.02 15.55
N LEU A 27 -6.19 -3.79 14.31
CA LEU A 27 -7.51 -3.25 14.01
C LEU A 27 -8.62 -4.18 14.53
N ALA A 28 -8.50 -5.48 14.30
CA ALA A 28 -9.48 -6.45 14.81
C ALA A 28 -9.55 -6.45 16.34
N VAL A 29 -8.40 -6.37 17.02
CA VAL A 29 -8.36 -6.23 18.50
C VAL A 29 -9.04 -4.95 18.94
N PHE A 30 -8.80 -3.80 18.29
CA PHE A 30 -9.47 -2.54 18.61
C PHE A 30 -10.98 -2.62 18.44
N LEU A 31 -11.46 -3.25 17.36
CA LEU A 31 -12.90 -3.45 17.12
C LEU A 31 -13.52 -4.37 18.18
N LEU A 32 -12.82 -5.41 18.58
CA LEU A 32 -13.27 -6.29 19.68
C LEU A 32 -13.34 -5.53 21.02
N LEU A 33 -12.33 -4.71 21.32
CA LEU A 33 -12.35 -3.90 22.55
C LEU A 33 -13.53 -2.92 22.56
N GLN A 34 -13.93 -2.37 21.41
CA GLN A 34 -15.11 -1.49 21.31
C GLN A 34 -16.40 -2.21 21.73
N LEU A 35 -16.52 -3.53 21.47
CA LEU A 35 -17.70 -4.31 21.86
C LEU A 35 -17.75 -4.62 23.37
N PHE A 36 -16.61 -4.68 24.04
CA PHE A 36 -16.54 -5.10 25.45
C PHE A 36 -16.30 -3.95 26.44
N CYS A 37 -15.79 -2.81 25.97
CA CYS A 37 -15.52 -1.65 26.82
C CYS A 37 -16.69 -0.67 26.83
N THR A 38 -16.83 0.07 27.93
CA THR A 38 -17.72 1.23 27.99
C THR A 38 -17.18 2.34 27.10
N GLU A 39 -18.05 3.20 26.60
CA GLU A 39 -17.70 4.30 25.68
C GLU A 39 -16.57 5.19 26.24
N SER A 40 -16.62 5.50 27.53
CA SER A 40 -15.57 6.31 28.21
C SER A 40 -14.21 5.61 28.26
N GLN A 41 -14.20 4.30 28.52
CA GLN A 41 -12.96 3.50 28.51
C GLN A 41 -12.38 3.36 27.11
N PHE A 42 -13.23 3.12 26.09
CA PHE A 42 -12.81 3.01 24.71
C PHE A 42 -12.21 4.32 24.19
N ASN A 43 -12.85 5.47 24.47
CA ASN A 43 -12.33 6.79 24.07
C ASN A 43 -10.95 7.06 24.70
N ARG A 44 -10.73 6.68 25.95
CA ARG A 44 -9.43 6.79 26.60
C ARG A 44 -8.35 5.90 25.94
N LEU A 45 -8.69 4.63 25.65
CA LEU A 45 -7.79 3.71 24.96
C LEU A 45 -7.46 4.21 23.54
N THR A 46 -8.44 4.74 22.82
CA THR A 46 -8.23 5.30 21.48
C THR A 46 -7.34 6.53 21.51
N ALA A 47 -7.47 7.40 22.52
CA ALA A 47 -6.62 8.56 22.70
C ALA A 47 -5.16 8.16 23.02
N GLU A 48 -4.96 7.13 23.83
CA GLU A 48 -3.63 6.65 24.22
C GLU A 48 -2.94 5.81 23.15
N TYR A 49 -3.67 4.91 22.47
CA TYR A 49 -3.11 3.88 21.58
C TYR A 49 -3.55 3.97 20.13
N GLY A 50 -4.51 4.83 19.78
CA GLY A 50 -4.99 4.97 18.40
C GLY A 50 -3.89 5.36 17.41
N TRP A 51 -2.90 6.13 17.85
CA TRP A 51 -1.73 6.48 17.05
C TRP A 51 -0.88 5.27 16.66
N LEU A 52 -0.81 4.22 17.50
CA LEU A 52 -0.08 2.97 17.20
C LEU A 52 -0.73 2.24 16.03
N LEU A 53 -2.06 2.19 15.97
CA LEU A 53 -2.80 1.57 14.86
C LEU A 53 -2.48 2.30 13.54
N ILE A 54 -2.57 3.63 13.53
CA ILE A 54 -2.29 4.44 12.36
C ILE A 54 -0.82 4.27 11.94
N SER A 55 0.12 4.38 12.88
CA SER A 55 1.56 4.21 12.60
C SER A 55 1.89 2.81 12.09
N SER A 56 1.25 1.77 12.62
CA SER A 56 1.45 0.39 12.14
C SER A 56 0.98 0.22 10.70
N LEU A 57 -0.16 0.80 10.30
CA LEU A 57 -0.62 0.80 8.91
C LEU A 57 0.40 1.47 7.98
N TYR A 58 0.88 2.66 8.36
CA TYR A 58 1.82 3.42 7.54
C TYR A 58 3.21 2.77 7.40
N LEU A 59 3.65 2.00 8.38
CA LEU A 59 4.95 1.33 8.35
C LEU A 59 4.86 -0.10 7.82
N CYS A 60 3.93 -0.90 8.36
CA CYS A 60 3.90 -2.34 8.07
C CYS A 60 3.39 -2.64 6.65
N VAL A 61 2.41 -1.87 6.14
CA VAL A 61 1.85 -2.14 4.81
C VAL A 61 2.87 -1.85 3.71
N PRO A 62 3.56 -0.69 3.66
CA PRO A 62 4.60 -0.46 2.65
C PRO A 62 5.81 -1.39 2.80
N ILE A 63 6.29 -1.62 4.01
CA ILE A 63 7.45 -2.49 4.24
C ILE A 63 7.12 -3.93 3.85
N GLY A 64 6.01 -4.48 4.33
CA GLY A 64 5.57 -5.83 3.97
C GLY A 64 5.29 -5.97 2.49
N GLY A 65 4.65 -4.96 1.87
CA GLY A 65 4.43 -4.88 0.44
C GLY A 65 5.72 -4.84 -0.37
N ALA A 66 6.72 -4.06 0.04
CA ALA A 66 8.03 -4.02 -0.58
C ALA A 66 8.72 -5.40 -0.49
N VAL A 67 8.68 -6.06 0.67
CA VAL A 67 9.21 -7.41 0.84
C VAL A 67 8.55 -8.38 -0.13
N LEU A 68 7.23 -8.32 -0.32
CA LEU A 68 6.51 -9.15 -1.28
C LEU A 68 6.94 -8.87 -2.73
N CYS A 69 7.06 -7.59 -3.11
CA CYS A 69 7.45 -7.18 -4.46
C CYS A 69 8.87 -7.63 -4.83
N PHE A 70 9.81 -7.56 -3.88
CA PHE A 70 11.20 -7.93 -4.10
C PHE A 70 11.51 -9.40 -3.82
N SER A 71 10.55 -10.19 -3.34
CA SER A 71 10.72 -11.63 -3.13
C SER A 71 10.61 -12.40 -4.43
N LYS A 72 11.47 -13.42 -4.59
CA LYS A 72 11.43 -14.33 -5.75
C LYS A 72 10.17 -15.20 -5.71
N GLU A 73 9.67 -15.57 -6.90
CA GLU A 73 8.72 -16.66 -7.02
C GLU A 73 9.45 -18.01 -6.86
N LYS A 74 8.70 -19.08 -6.54
CA LYS A 74 9.25 -20.43 -6.32
C LYS A 74 9.95 -20.97 -7.57
N GLU A 75 9.39 -20.69 -8.75
CA GLU A 75 9.92 -21.03 -10.06
C GLU A 75 10.05 -19.73 -10.86
N GLU A 76 11.24 -19.11 -10.82
CA GLU A 76 11.46 -17.83 -11.49
C GLU A 76 12.16 -18.06 -12.82
N ASP A 77 11.40 -17.97 -13.91
CA ASP A 77 11.88 -18.00 -15.29
C ASP A 77 11.92 -16.59 -15.91
N GLU A 78 12.33 -16.51 -17.19
CA GLU A 78 12.41 -15.24 -17.92
C GLU A 78 11.03 -14.61 -18.12
N MET A 79 9.99 -15.44 -18.26
CA MET A 79 8.62 -14.97 -18.41
C MET A 79 8.17 -14.22 -17.16
N ILE A 80 8.40 -14.76 -15.97
CA ILE A 80 8.04 -14.14 -14.69
C ILE A 80 8.76 -12.80 -14.51
N LYS A 81 10.03 -12.71 -14.89
CA LYS A 81 10.80 -11.46 -14.87
C LYS A 81 10.20 -10.40 -15.80
N SER A 82 9.80 -10.81 -17.01
CA SER A 82 9.14 -9.92 -17.98
C SER A 82 7.81 -9.39 -17.46
N ILE A 83 6.96 -10.26 -16.87
CA ILE A 83 5.69 -9.87 -16.26
C ILE A 83 5.92 -8.87 -15.12
N ARG A 84 6.92 -9.12 -14.27
CA ARG A 84 7.27 -8.23 -13.16
C ARG A 84 7.65 -6.83 -13.63
N LEU A 85 8.52 -6.73 -14.64
CA LEU A 85 8.91 -5.45 -15.24
C LEU A 85 7.71 -4.72 -15.85
N ARG A 86 6.83 -5.45 -16.55
CA ARG A 86 5.61 -4.90 -17.14
C ARG A 86 4.67 -4.36 -16.05
N THR A 87 4.50 -5.10 -14.95
CA THR A 87 3.66 -4.67 -13.81
C THR A 87 4.20 -3.40 -13.17
N ILE A 88 5.51 -3.32 -12.94
CA ILE A 88 6.16 -2.11 -12.41
C ILE A 88 5.93 -0.93 -13.36
N GLY A 89 6.11 -1.13 -14.66
CA GLY A 89 5.89 -0.09 -15.67
C GLY A 89 4.46 0.45 -15.68
N ILE A 90 3.46 -0.44 -15.64
CA ILE A 90 2.04 -0.06 -15.59
C ILE A 90 1.76 0.75 -14.32
N LEU A 91 2.26 0.29 -13.17
CA LEU A 91 2.03 0.97 -11.89
C LEU A 91 2.68 2.35 -11.87
N ALA A 92 3.93 2.46 -12.32
CA ALA A 92 4.64 3.74 -12.39
C ALA A 92 3.92 4.76 -13.28
N ILE A 93 3.37 4.35 -14.42
CA ILE A 93 2.58 5.21 -15.30
C ILE A 93 1.28 5.64 -14.59
N ALA A 94 0.57 4.70 -13.95
CA ALA A 94 -0.66 5.00 -13.23
C ALA A 94 -0.42 6.01 -12.09
N GLU A 95 0.65 5.83 -11.31
CA GLU A 95 1.03 6.75 -10.23
C GLU A 95 1.38 8.15 -10.77
N LEU A 96 2.15 8.20 -11.85
CA LEU A 96 2.50 9.47 -12.49
C LEU A 96 1.25 10.20 -12.97
N LEU A 97 0.27 9.51 -13.57
CA LEU A 97 -1.01 10.10 -13.99
C LEU A 97 -1.80 10.62 -12.79
N ILE A 98 -1.91 9.84 -11.71
CA ILE A 98 -2.58 10.27 -10.47
C ILE A 98 -1.89 11.52 -9.91
N PHE A 99 -0.56 11.51 -9.85
CA PHE A 99 0.22 12.64 -9.36
C PHE A 99 -0.01 13.90 -10.19
N VAL A 100 -0.01 13.79 -11.53
CA VAL A 100 -0.28 14.91 -12.44
C VAL A 100 -1.69 15.46 -12.21
N VAL A 101 -2.71 14.60 -12.11
CA VAL A 101 -4.09 15.03 -11.86
C VAL A 101 -4.21 15.77 -10.52
N LEU A 102 -3.63 15.24 -9.45
CA LEU A 102 -3.64 15.87 -8.12
C LEU A 102 -2.90 17.20 -8.13
N PHE A 103 -1.75 17.27 -8.82
CA PHE A 103 -0.97 18.50 -8.93
C PHE A 103 -1.70 19.58 -9.73
N CYS A 104 -2.34 19.21 -10.84
CA CYS A 104 -3.17 20.12 -11.63
C CYS A 104 -4.37 20.62 -10.81
N TYR A 105 -5.06 19.73 -10.10
CA TYR A 105 -6.18 20.10 -9.23
C TYR A 105 -5.74 21.10 -8.15
N TRP A 106 -4.63 20.82 -7.47
CA TRP A 106 -4.09 21.70 -6.43
C TRP A 106 -3.61 23.03 -7.00
N GLY A 107 -2.93 23.02 -8.14
CA GLY A 107 -2.46 24.21 -8.83
C GLY A 107 -3.60 25.11 -9.29
N LEU A 108 -4.68 24.54 -9.85
CA LEU A 108 -5.87 25.27 -10.27
C LEU A 108 -6.59 25.88 -9.05
N ASN A 109 -6.79 25.14 -7.96
CA ASN A 109 -7.38 25.67 -6.75
C ASN A 109 -6.56 26.83 -6.15
N SER A 110 -5.25 26.71 -6.15
CA SER A 110 -4.34 27.74 -5.66
C SER A 110 -4.35 28.99 -6.55
N ALA A 111 -4.35 28.81 -7.88
CA ALA A 111 -4.30 29.92 -8.85
C ALA A 111 -5.59 30.74 -8.91
N PHE A 112 -6.75 30.10 -8.74
CA PHE A 112 -8.04 30.77 -8.83
C PHE A 112 -8.56 31.31 -7.50
N CYS A 113 -7.81 31.13 -6.39
CA CYS A 113 -8.20 31.60 -5.05
C CYS A 113 -9.60 31.16 -4.60
N PHE A 114 -10.15 30.10 -5.19
CA PHE A 114 -11.47 29.61 -4.84
C PHE A 114 -11.52 28.99 -3.44
N TYR A 115 -10.38 28.62 -2.92
CA TYR A 115 -10.29 27.98 -1.62
C TYR A 115 -9.04 28.48 -0.86
N LYS A 116 -9.27 29.23 0.19
CA LYS A 116 -8.27 29.52 1.22
C LYS A 116 -8.52 28.53 2.35
N PRO A 117 -7.82 27.39 2.43
CA PRO A 117 -8.05 26.46 3.52
C PRO A 117 -7.69 27.18 4.82
N GLU A 118 -8.67 27.38 5.68
CA GLU A 118 -8.38 27.68 7.08
C GLU A 118 -7.55 26.51 7.60
N SER A 119 -6.39 26.80 8.18
CA SER A 119 -5.50 25.78 8.73
C SER A 119 -6.28 24.90 9.69
N GLY A 120 -6.52 23.63 9.32
CA GLY A 120 -7.34 22.69 10.07
C GLY A 120 -8.68 22.30 9.41
N SER A 121 -8.98 22.78 8.19
CA SER A 121 -10.14 22.30 7.44
C SER A 121 -10.01 20.81 7.12
N THR A 122 -11.15 20.11 7.07
CA THR A 122 -11.22 18.67 6.71
C THR A 122 -10.56 18.37 5.38
N ASP A 123 -10.55 19.33 4.45
CA ASP A 123 -9.96 19.17 3.12
C ASP A 123 -8.42 19.18 3.16
N ASP A 124 -7.79 20.02 4.00
CA ASP A 124 -6.35 20.05 4.17
C ASP A 124 -5.85 18.72 4.81
N ILE A 125 -6.61 18.20 5.75
CA ILE A 125 -6.40 16.89 6.35
C ILE A 125 -6.53 15.80 5.28
N PHE A 126 -7.58 15.82 4.48
CA PHE A 126 -7.84 14.84 3.43
C PHE A 126 -6.69 14.76 2.42
N PHE A 127 -6.24 15.89 1.86
CA PHE A 127 -5.14 15.92 0.89
C PHE A 127 -3.81 15.47 1.47
N ARG A 128 -3.53 15.82 2.73
CA ARG A 128 -2.32 15.38 3.42
C ARG A 128 -2.28 13.85 3.57
N TYR A 129 -3.40 13.24 3.92
CA TYR A 129 -3.49 11.78 4.09
C TYR A 129 -3.65 11.03 2.76
N LEU A 130 -4.20 11.65 1.72
CA LEU A 130 -4.38 11.03 0.41
C LEU A 130 -3.06 10.58 -0.21
N GLY A 131 -2.02 11.41 -0.17
CA GLY A 131 -0.69 11.05 -0.66
C GLY A 131 -0.09 9.85 0.07
N HIS A 132 -0.24 9.82 1.40
CA HIS A 132 0.23 8.69 2.21
C HIS A 132 -0.59 7.41 1.92
N PHE A 133 -1.89 7.54 1.73
CA PHE A 133 -2.77 6.42 1.40
C PHE A 133 -2.41 5.80 0.04
N ILE A 134 -2.15 6.62 -0.98
CA ILE A 134 -1.70 6.16 -2.30
C ILE A 134 -0.37 5.40 -2.17
N PHE A 135 0.58 5.96 -1.43
CA PHE A 135 1.87 5.29 -1.18
C PHE A 135 1.72 3.94 -0.47
N CYS A 136 0.83 3.85 0.52
CA CYS A 136 0.57 2.58 1.22
C CYS A 136 -0.10 1.53 0.32
N LEU A 137 -0.98 1.95 -0.61
CA LEU A 137 -1.68 1.05 -1.52
C LEU A 137 -0.82 0.56 -2.68
N GLN A 138 0.22 1.26 -3.05
CA GLN A 138 1.08 0.96 -4.19
C GLN A 138 1.57 -0.49 -4.19
N PHE A 139 2.12 -0.96 -3.10
CA PHE A 139 2.68 -2.31 -3.01
C PHE A 139 1.65 -3.43 -3.03
N PRO A 140 0.53 -3.35 -2.27
CA PRO A 140 -0.56 -4.32 -2.40
C PRO A 140 -1.14 -4.39 -3.81
N VAL A 141 -1.36 -3.22 -4.46
CA VAL A 141 -1.87 -3.16 -5.84
C VAL A 141 -0.87 -3.79 -6.81
N TYR A 142 0.43 -3.48 -6.67
CA TYR A 142 1.48 -4.15 -7.45
C TYR A 142 1.39 -5.67 -7.33
N PHE A 143 1.31 -6.18 -6.11
CA PHE A 143 1.28 -7.63 -5.87
C PHE A 143 0.05 -8.29 -6.50
N ILE A 144 -1.13 -7.68 -6.36
CA ILE A 144 -2.38 -8.18 -6.97
C ILE A 144 -2.27 -8.18 -8.50
N LEU A 145 -1.83 -7.08 -9.11
CA LEU A 145 -1.63 -6.97 -10.56
C LEU A 145 -0.61 -7.98 -11.07
N PHE A 146 0.50 -8.15 -10.38
CA PHE A 146 1.52 -9.14 -10.74
C PHE A 146 0.96 -10.56 -10.74
N LYS A 147 0.25 -10.96 -9.69
CA LYS A 147 -0.38 -12.29 -9.59
C LYS A 147 -1.47 -12.48 -10.66
N PHE A 148 -2.25 -11.46 -10.94
CA PHE A 148 -3.28 -11.48 -11.97
C PHE A 148 -2.67 -11.67 -13.37
N LEU A 149 -1.65 -10.90 -13.74
CA LEU A 149 -0.96 -11.04 -15.02
C LEU A 149 -0.28 -12.41 -15.16
N LEU A 150 0.29 -12.92 -14.08
CA LEU A 150 0.89 -14.24 -14.05
C LEU A 150 -0.15 -15.34 -14.26
N PHE A 151 -1.34 -15.22 -13.67
CA PHE A 151 -2.44 -16.14 -13.87
C PHE A 151 -2.93 -16.14 -15.32
N ILE A 152 -3.13 -14.96 -15.93
CA ILE A 152 -3.55 -14.85 -17.35
C ILE A 152 -2.55 -15.51 -18.28
N ASN A 153 -1.24 -15.21 -18.10
CA ASN A 153 -0.20 -15.77 -18.97
C ASN A 153 -0.07 -17.30 -18.84
N ARG A 154 -0.24 -17.85 -17.65
CA ARG A 154 -0.25 -19.31 -17.48
C ARG A 154 -1.39 -19.95 -18.23
N LYS A 155 -2.59 -19.36 -18.14
CA LYS A 155 -3.78 -19.89 -18.86
C LYS A 155 -3.62 -19.84 -20.37
N GLN A 156 -2.99 -18.79 -20.93
CA GLN A 156 -2.73 -18.67 -22.37
C GLN A 156 -1.70 -19.68 -22.89
N ASN A 157 -0.80 -20.16 -22.06
CA ASN A 157 0.20 -21.16 -22.46
C ASN A 157 -0.29 -22.61 -22.30
N GLU A 158 -1.45 -22.83 -21.67
CA GLU A 158 -2.09 -24.14 -21.54
C GLU A 158 -3.11 -24.42 -22.65
N GLU A 159 -3.52 -23.41 -23.42
CA GLU A 159 -4.35 -23.50 -24.65
C GLU A 159 -3.47 -23.63 -25.89
#